data_3d856170dbf577ff731276a257dd8d81
#
_entry.id   3d856170dbf577ff731276a257dd8d81
#
_cell.length_a   1.000
_cell.length_b   1.000
_cell.length_c   1.000
_cell.angle_alpha   90.00
_cell.angle_beta   90.00
_cell.angle_gamma   90.00
#
_symmetry.space_group_name_H-M   'P 1'
#
loop_
_entity.id
_entity.type
_entity.pdbx_description
1 polymer ?
#
loop_
_entity_poly.entity_id
_entity_poly.type
_entity_poly.pdbx_seq_one_letter_code
_entity_poly.pdbx_strand_id
1 'polypeptide(L)'
;MRELDKVLDQNEKVFWEGKPKFWPFLLGGSIITIIFGLFWMVFLIPFIVIAAINISQGGLFGWGIFLLPHFWVGIVLVFGIPIYQILVYKHMYYAITNKRALFQKGLIGRDFEMVDFDQITNAEVNVGLFDKLFGGNSGSILISTAGSFTYGRNGPVQKPYTLRNIENPYEVFKFFKKVSHAVKTDIQYPNKYRPKTNPGYGTDYNPNKK
;
A
#
# COMPACT_ATOMS: atom_id res chain seq x y z
N MET A 1 -1.88 23.52 -2.84
CA MET A 1 -3.10 22.74 -3.13
C MET A 1 -2.71 21.29 -3.02
N ARG A 2 -3.38 20.50 -2.18
CA ARG A 2 -3.12 19.06 -2.08
C ARG A 2 -3.53 18.42 -3.39
N GLU A 3 -2.82 17.42 -3.85
CA GLU A 3 -3.15 16.73 -5.11
C GLU A 3 -4.53 16.06 -5.04
N LEU A 4 -4.90 15.59 -3.84
CA LEU A 4 -6.22 15.05 -3.55
C LEU A 4 -7.34 16.01 -3.94
N ASP A 5 -7.16 17.31 -3.68
CA ASP A 5 -8.17 18.34 -3.97
C ASP A 5 -8.51 18.46 -5.47
N LYS A 6 -7.63 17.96 -6.35
CA LYS A 6 -7.84 17.96 -7.80
C LYS A 6 -8.77 16.83 -8.28
N VAL A 7 -8.94 15.80 -7.45
CA VAL A 7 -9.69 14.58 -7.78
C VAL A 7 -11.06 14.54 -7.11
N LEU A 8 -11.27 15.41 -6.10
CA LEU A 8 -12.53 15.50 -5.38
C LEU A 8 -13.62 16.14 -6.26
N ASP A 9 -14.81 15.54 -6.21
CA ASP A 9 -16.01 16.10 -6.82
C ASP A 9 -16.51 17.36 -6.09
N GLN A 10 -17.37 18.14 -6.76
CA GLN A 10 -18.09 19.23 -6.11
C GLN A 10 -18.91 18.67 -4.92
N ASN A 11 -18.75 19.31 -3.75
CA ASN A 11 -19.38 18.91 -2.48
C ASN A 11 -18.90 17.55 -1.90
N GLU A 12 -17.81 16.98 -2.38
CA GLU A 12 -17.20 15.80 -1.77
C GLU A 12 -16.40 16.21 -0.54
N LYS A 13 -16.73 15.63 0.62
CA LYS A 13 -16.09 15.93 1.90
C LYS A 13 -15.16 14.78 2.30
N VAL A 14 -13.93 15.11 2.60
CA VAL A 14 -12.97 14.15 3.14
C VAL A 14 -13.22 13.99 4.64
N PHE A 15 -13.50 12.76 5.07
CA PHE A 15 -13.75 12.44 6.47
C PHE A 15 -12.52 11.94 7.19
N TRP A 16 -11.65 11.24 6.48
CA TRP A 16 -10.42 10.70 7.02
C TRP A 16 -9.32 10.71 5.95
N GLU A 17 -8.12 11.07 6.37
CA GLU A 17 -6.91 11.00 5.57
C GLU A 17 -5.82 10.24 6.33
N GLY A 18 -5.00 9.47 5.62
CA GLY A 18 -3.92 8.73 6.22
C GLY A 18 -2.78 8.42 5.25
N LYS A 19 -1.66 8.05 5.86
CA LYS A 19 -0.46 7.55 5.18
C LYS A 19 -0.06 6.22 5.79
N PRO A 20 0.67 5.38 5.05
CA PRO A 20 1.32 4.22 5.66
C PRO A 20 2.28 4.65 6.79
N LYS A 21 2.44 3.83 7.83
CA LYS A 21 3.56 3.95 8.75
C LYS A 21 4.84 3.50 8.05
N PHE A 22 5.90 4.29 8.18
CA PHE A 22 7.13 4.12 7.39
C PHE A 22 7.79 2.75 7.58
N TRP A 23 8.08 2.36 8.83
CA TRP A 23 8.82 1.13 9.10
C TRP A 23 8.08 -0.14 8.69
N PRO A 24 6.80 -0.35 9.05
CA PRO A 24 6.04 -1.51 8.58
C PRO A 24 5.92 -1.56 7.06
N PHE A 25 5.74 -0.41 6.41
CA PHE A 25 5.66 -0.32 4.96
C PHE A 25 6.98 -0.71 4.29
N LEU A 26 8.10 -0.15 4.75
CA LEU A 26 9.43 -0.41 4.20
C LEU A 26 9.84 -1.87 4.41
N LEU A 27 9.77 -2.36 5.66
CA LEU A 27 10.21 -3.71 6.00
C LEU A 27 9.26 -4.78 5.43
N GLY A 28 7.95 -4.55 5.50
CA GLY A 28 6.97 -5.47 4.91
C GLY A 28 7.13 -5.64 3.41
N GLY A 29 7.63 -4.62 2.70
CA GLY A 29 7.86 -4.66 1.27
C GLY A 29 9.26 -5.12 0.83
N SER A 30 10.27 -5.07 1.70
CA SER A 30 11.67 -5.27 1.28
C SER A 30 12.49 -6.22 2.12
N ILE A 31 12.07 -6.64 3.30
CA ILE A 31 12.91 -7.47 4.19
C ILE A 31 13.35 -8.79 3.57
N ILE A 32 12.43 -9.46 2.87
CA ILE A 32 12.73 -10.76 2.22
C ILE A 32 13.77 -10.56 1.13
N THR A 33 13.65 -9.50 0.33
CA THR A 33 14.60 -9.19 -0.73
C THR A 33 15.96 -8.78 -0.18
N ILE A 34 16.00 -8.05 0.94
CA ILE A 34 17.24 -7.71 1.64
C ILE A 34 17.95 -8.97 2.14
N ILE A 35 17.24 -9.86 2.84
CA ILE A 35 17.81 -11.10 3.37
C ILE A 35 18.35 -11.97 2.22
N PHE A 36 17.57 -12.13 1.16
CA PHE A 36 18.00 -12.88 -0.01
C PHE A 36 19.20 -12.22 -0.72
N GLY A 37 19.20 -10.91 -0.84
CA GLY A 37 20.30 -10.14 -1.43
C GLY A 37 21.59 -10.24 -0.62
N LEU A 38 21.50 -10.19 0.71
CA LEU A 38 22.65 -10.42 1.61
C LEU A 38 23.21 -11.84 1.46
N PHE A 39 22.34 -12.86 1.43
CA PHE A 39 22.74 -14.23 1.17
C PHE A 39 23.44 -14.36 -0.20
N TRP A 40 22.89 -13.73 -1.22
CA TRP A 40 23.49 -13.68 -2.56
C TRP A 40 24.86 -13.00 -2.56
N MET A 41 25.04 -11.91 -1.84
CA MET A 41 26.33 -11.22 -1.72
C MET A 41 27.38 -12.09 -1.02
N VAL A 42 27.00 -12.84 0.03
CA VAL A 42 27.91 -13.80 0.70
C VAL A 42 28.38 -14.87 -0.30
N PHE A 43 27.48 -15.38 -1.12
CA PHE A 43 27.82 -16.35 -2.16
C PHE A 43 28.84 -15.79 -3.18
N LEU A 44 28.85 -14.49 -3.42
CA LEU A 44 29.78 -13.85 -4.34
C LEU A 44 31.19 -13.62 -3.76
N ILE A 45 31.39 -13.72 -2.44
CA ILE A 45 32.66 -13.43 -1.79
C ILE A 45 33.84 -14.21 -2.41
N PRO A 46 33.77 -15.53 -2.63
CA PRO A 46 34.87 -16.29 -3.26
C PRO A 46 35.25 -15.73 -4.64
N PHE A 47 34.27 -15.36 -5.45
CA PHE A 47 34.52 -14.80 -6.79
C PHE A 47 35.18 -13.42 -6.73
N ILE A 48 34.77 -12.59 -5.76
CA ILE A 48 35.38 -11.26 -5.52
C ILE A 48 36.84 -11.43 -5.07
N VAL A 49 37.13 -12.39 -4.19
CA VAL A 49 38.50 -12.66 -3.73
C VAL A 49 39.39 -13.13 -4.91
N ILE A 50 38.90 -14.06 -5.72
CA ILE A 50 39.63 -14.53 -6.91
C ILE A 50 39.88 -13.35 -7.87
N ALA A 51 38.88 -12.54 -8.11
CA ALA A 51 39.02 -11.35 -8.95
C ALA A 51 40.05 -10.34 -8.40
N ALA A 52 40.03 -10.09 -7.08
CA ALA A 52 40.97 -9.20 -6.41
C ALA A 52 42.42 -9.71 -6.51
N ILE A 53 42.65 -11.03 -6.33
CA ILE A 53 43.96 -11.63 -6.50
C ILE A 53 44.43 -11.47 -7.94
N ASN A 54 43.59 -11.72 -8.94
CA ASN A 54 43.94 -11.58 -10.36
C ASN A 54 44.33 -10.11 -10.69
N ILE A 55 43.55 -9.13 -10.19
CA ILE A 55 43.83 -7.71 -10.36
C ILE A 55 45.17 -7.33 -9.71
N SER A 56 45.44 -7.80 -8.49
CA SER A 56 46.69 -7.51 -7.77
C SER A 56 47.94 -8.04 -8.49
N GLN A 57 47.78 -9.07 -9.30
CA GLN A 57 48.84 -9.63 -10.16
C GLN A 57 48.91 -8.94 -11.55
N GLY A 58 48.20 -7.85 -11.75
CA GLY A 58 48.15 -7.14 -13.03
C GLY A 58 47.25 -7.76 -14.09
N GLY A 59 46.46 -8.77 -13.72
CA GLY A 59 45.52 -9.42 -14.64
C GLY A 59 44.27 -8.56 -14.89
N LEU A 60 43.84 -8.50 -16.15
CA LEU A 60 42.62 -7.76 -16.53
C LEU A 60 41.34 -8.58 -16.32
N PHE A 61 41.46 -9.88 -16.24
CA PHE A 61 40.30 -10.80 -16.14
C PHE A 61 39.47 -10.57 -14.86
N GLY A 62 40.12 -10.18 -13.75
CA GLY A 62 39.42 -9.87 -12.51
C GLY A 62 38.39 -8.74 -12.60
N TRP A 63 38.61 -7.77 -13.49
CA TRP A 63 37.66 -6.70 -13.75
C TRP A 63 36.36 -7.18 -14.41
N GLY A 64 36.40 -8.32 -15.08
CA GLY A 64 35.25 -8.92 -15.75
C GLY A 64 34.10 -9.26 -14.80
N ILE A 65 34.36 -9.44 -13.48
CA ILE A 65 33.31 -9.73 -12.50
C ILE A 65 32.27 -8.61 -12.42
N PHE A 66 32.70 -7.35 -12.59
CA PHE A 66 31.81 -6.19 -12.55
C PHE A 66 30.90 -6.08 -13.79
N LEU A 67 31.22 -6.81 -14.86
CA LEU A 67 30.40 -6.91 -16.07
C LEU A 67 29.35 -7.99 -15.94
N LEU A 68 29.46 -8.91 -14.97
CA LEU A 68 28.50 -9.97 -14.77
C LEU A 68 27.22 -9.44 -14.10
N PRO A 69 26.03 -9.72 -14.67
CA PRO A 69 24.76 -9.32 -14.06
C PRO A 69 24.59 -9.86 -12.63
N HIS A 70 25.15 -11.03 -12.34
CA HIS A 70 25.09 -11.65 -11.01
C HIS A 70 25.68 -10.79 -9.90
N PHE A 71 26.72 -10.02 -10.19
CA PHE A 71 27.31 -9.08 -9.23
C PHE A 71 26.31 -8.00 -8.81
N TRP A 72 25.56 -7.47 -9.76
CA TRP A 72 24.61 -6.38 -9.50
C TRP A 72 23.29 -6.83 -8.85
N VAL A 73 22.91 -8.10 -9.04
CA VAL A 73 21.66 -8.65 -8.46
C VAL A 73 21.63 -8.45 -6.95
N GLY A 74 22.69 -8.82 -6.22
CA GLY A 74 22.76 -8.65 -4.77
C GLY A 74 22.62 -7.19 -4.34
N ILE A 75 23.31 -6.29 -5.04
CA ILE A 75 23.26 -4.84 -4.77
C ILE A 75 21.85 -4.28 -5.00
N VAL A 76 21.20 -4.67 -6.10
CA VAL A 76 19.83 -4.23 -6.41
C VAL A 76 18.83 -4.74 -5.37
N LEU A 77 18.98 -5.98 -4.92
CA LEU A 77 18.07 -6.56 -3.91
C LEU A 77 18.23 -5.90 -2.54
N VAL A 78 19.47 -5.59 -2.12
CA VAL A 78 19.76 -5.00 -0.81
C VAL A 78 19.44 -3.50 -0.78
N PHE A 79 19.75 -2.78 -1.84
CA PHE A 79 19.64 -1.31 -1.87
C PHE A 79 18.54 -0.82 -2.81
N GLY A 80 18.42 -1.38 -4.00
CA GLY A 80 17.50 -0.90 -5.04
C GLY A 80 16.03 -1.03 -4.61
N ILE A 81 15.64 -2.19 -4.09
CA ILE A 81 14.25 -2.43 -3.65
C ILE A 81 13.87 -1.54 -2.47
N PRO A 82 14.66 -1.42 -1.39
CA PRO A 82 14.37 -0.47 -0.32
C PRO A 82 14.31 1.00 -0.78
N ILE A 83 15.23 1.43 -1.63
CA ILE A 83 15.21 2.78 -2.20
C ILE A 83 13.92 3.02 -2.99
N TYR A 84 13.52 2.06 -3.82
CA TYR A 84 12.25 2.11 -4.55
C TYR A 84 11.05 2.26 -3.59
N GLN A 85 11.01 1.47 -2.50
CA GLN A 85 9.95 1.56 -1.49
C GLN A 85 9.91 2.94 -0.81
N ILE A 86 11.07 3.52 -0.49
CA ILE A 86 11.15 4.87 0.09
C ILE A 86 10.61 5.93 -0.87
N LEU A 87 10.93 5.82 -2.15
CA LEU A 87 10.42 6.75 -3.16
C LEU A 87 8.91 6.65 -3.34
N VAL A 88 8.38 5.42 -3.41
CA VAL A 88 6.94 5.17 -3.49
C VAL A 88 6.21 5.68 -2.23
N TYR A 89 6.78 5.44 -1.05
CA TYR A 89 6.21 5.88 0.22
C TYR A 89 5.90 7.38 0.26
N LYS A 90 6.76 8.21 -0.32
CA LYS A 90 6.59 9.68 -0.35
C LYS A 90 5.29 10.11 -1.03
N HIS A 91 4.81 9.31 -1.97
CA HIS A 91 3.64 9.63 -2.80
C HIS A 91 2.37 8.84 -2.42
N MET A 92 2.45 8.00 -1.37
CA MET A 92 1.29 7.23 -0.92
C MET A 92 0.44 8.04 0.05
N TYR A 93 -0.83 8.18 -0.33
CA TYR A 93 -1.89 8.79 0.49
C TYR A 93 -3.19 8.04 0.34
N TYR A 94 -3.98 8.07 1.38
CA TYR A 94 -5.30 7.47 1.42
C TYR A 94 -6.30 8.49 1.93
N ALA A 95 -7.52 8.45 1.39
CA ALA A 95 -8.61 9.24 1.92
C ALA A 95 -9.93 8.45 1.89
N ILE A 96 -10.77 8.69 2.87
CA ILE A 96 -12.14 8.21 2.93
C ILE A 96 -13.04 9.45 2.89
N THR A 97 -13.89 9.50 1.88
CA THR A 97 -14.81 10.61 1.66
C THR A 97 -16.24 10.20 2.00
N ASN A 98 -17.17 11.11 1.76
CA ASN A 98 -18.60 10.80 1.87
C ASN A 98 -19.15 9.99 0.67
N LYS A 99 -18.33 9.69 -0.36
CA LYS A 99 -18.75 8.96 -1.56
C LYS A 99 -17.94 7.70 -1.78
N ARG A 100 -16.64 7.75 -1.56
CA ARG A 100 -15.68 6.72 -1.99
C ARG A 100 -14.43 6.67 -1.13
N ALA A 101 -13.65 5.60 -1.29
CA ALA A 101 -12.29 5.51 -0.82
C ALA A 101 -11.32 5.87 -1.95
N LEU A 102 -10.33 6.71 -1.66
CA LEU A 102 -9.32 7.20 -2.59
C LEU A 102 -7.94 6.68 -2.19
N PHE A 103 -7.17 6.23 -3.18
CA PHE A 103 -5.83 5.68 -3.01
C PHE A 103 -4.89 6.41 -3.96
N GLN A 104 -3.99 7.21 -3.42
CA GLN A 104 -2.92 7.81 -4.19
C GLN A 104 -1.70 6.90 -4.13
N LYS A 105 -1.12 6.61 -5.29
CA LYS A 105 0.09 5.81 -5.48
C LYS A 105 0.93 6.46 -6.58
N GLY A 106 2.14 5.95 -6.78
CA GLY A 106 2.99 6.33 -7.89
C GLY A 106 4.43 6.58 -7.48
N LEU A 107 5.36 6.39 -8.40
CA LEU A 107 6.78 6.69 -8.22
C LEU A 107 7.15 8.04 -8.85
N ILE A 108 6.80 8.21 -10.12
CA ILE A 108 7.07 9.41 -10.94
C ILE A 108 5.76 10.14 -11.21
N GLY A 109 4.70 9.38 -11.54
CA GLY A 109 3.34 9.86 -11.68
C GLY A 109 2.57 9.81 -10.36
N ARG A 110 1.40 10.41 -10.36
CA ARG A 110 0.47 10.38 -9.22
C ARG A 110 -0.82 9.74 -9.71
N ASP A 111 -0.87 8.42 -9.53
CA ASP A 111 -2.02 7.64 -9.92
C ASP A 111 -3.03 7.64 -8.78
N PHE A 112 -4.27 7.96 -9.10
CA PHE A 112 -5.39 7.84 -8.18
C PHE A 112 -6.24 6.64 -8.56
N GLU A 113 -6.37 5.72 -7.63
CA GLU A 113 -7.38 4.66 -7.69
C GLU A 113 -8.52 5.05 -6.75
N MET A 114 -9.74 4.74 -7.13
CA MET A 114 -10.93 5.01 -6.32
C MET A 114 -11.84 3.81 -6.27
N VAL A 115 -12.58 3.70 -5.18
CA VAL A 115 -13.59 2.67 -4.98
C VAL A 115 -14.81 3.30 -4.37
N ASP A 116 -15.91 3.31 -5.12
CA ASP A 116 -17.19 3.77 -4.62
C ASP A 116 -17.76 2.77 -3.61
N PHE A 117 -18.41 3.26 -2.57
CA PHE A 117 -18.88 2.41 -1.47
C PHE A 117 -19.90 1.36 -1.91
N ASP A 118 -20.70 1.61 -2.93
CA ASP A 118 -21.67 0.68 -3.49
C ASP A 118 -21.02 -0.54 -4.15
N GLN A 119 -19.82 -0.38 -4.70
CA GLN A 119 -19.07 -1.44 -5.37
C GLN A 119 -18.33 -2.38 -4.40
N ILE A 120 -18.23 -2.02 -3.12
CA ILE A 120 -17.49 -2.81 -2.13
C ILE A 120 -18.28 -4.04 -1.76
N THR A 121 -17.70 -5.21 -1.97
CA THR A 121 -18.28 -6.51 -1.60
C THR A 121 -17.81 -7.00 -0.24
N ASN A 122 -16.54 -6.81 0.08
CA ASN A 122 -15.95 -7.21 1.35
C ASN A 122 -14.85 -6.24 1.79
N ALA A 123 -14.64 -6.15 3.10
CA ALA A 123 -13.53 -5.43 3.69
C ALA A 123 -12.98 -6.19 4.90
N GLU A 124 -11.66 -6.29 4.99
CA GLU A 124 -10.93 -7.06 6.00
C GLU A 124 -9.82 -6.23 6.62
N VAL A 125 -9.51 -6.48 7.90
CA VAL A 125 -8.33 -5.91 8.56
C VAL A 125 -7.25 -6.98 8.65
N ASN A 126 -6.06 -6.66 8.19
CA ASN A 126 -4.88 -7.50 8.32
C ASN A 126 -3.79 -6.75 9.09
N VAL A 127 -3.30 -7.37 10.16
CA VAL A 127 -2.18 -6.86 10.96
C VAL A 127 -1.00 -7.79 10.77
N GLY A 128 -0.04 -7.37 9.98
CA GLY A 128 1.16 -8.13 9.67
C GLY A 128 2.17 -8.19 10.82
N LEU A 129 3.19 -9.03 10.67
CA LEU A 129 4.26 -9.16 11.65
C LEU A 129 5.00 -7.83 11.88
N PHE A 130 5.33 -7.12 10.82
CA PHE A 130 6.03 -5.84 10.89
C PHE A 130 5.15 -4.71 11.45
N ASP A 131 3.84 -4.80 11.26
CA ASP A 131 2.89 -3.90 11.91
C ASP A 131 2.94 -4.03 13.43
N LYS A 132 3.06 -5.26 13.94
CA LYS A 132 3.17 -5.54 15.38
C LYS A 132 4.52 -5.14 15.96
N LEU A 133 5.62 -5.42 15.25
CA LEU A 133 6.98 -5.20 15.75
C LEU A 133 7.43 -3.73 15.68
N PHE A 134 7.10 -3.05 14.58
CA PHE A 134 7.62 -1.72 14.27
C PHE A 134 6.54 -0.66 14.06
N GLY A 135 5.29 -1.07 13.93
CA GLY A 135 4.16 -0.18 13.67
C GLY A 135 3.42 0.29 14.92
N GLY A 136 3.66 -0.34 16.07
CA GLY A 136 2.88 -0.11 17.28
C GLY A 136 1.42 -0.53 17.09
N ASN A 137 0.56 0.40 16.70
CA ASN A 137 -0.85 0.14 16.40
C ASN A 137 -1.12 0.40 14.91
N SER A 138 -0.42 -0.31 14.03
CA SER A 138 -0.64 -0.23 12.58
C SER A 138 -1.21 -1.51 12.00
N GLY A 139 -1.73 -1.43 10.78
CA GLY A 139 -2.25 -2.55 10.02
C GLY A 139 -2.80 -2.11 8.68
N SER A 140 -3.33 -3.05 7.92
CA SER A 140 -3.83 -2.79 6.58
C SER A 140 -5.31 -3.14 6.48
N ILE A 141 -6.06 -2.36 5.72
CA ILE A 141 -7.46 -2.66 5.39
C ILE A 141 -7.51 -3.05 3.92
N LEU A 142 -7.98 -4.27 3.66
CA LEU A 142 -8.19 -4.79 2.32
C LEU A 142 -9.66 -4.59 1.94
N ILE A 143 -9.88 -4.01 0.77
CA ILE A 143 -11.22 -3.70 0.25
C ILE A 143 -11.38 -4.44 -1.07
N SER A 144 -12.33 -5.34 -1.13
CA SER A 144 -12.63 -6.15 -2.31
C SER A 144 -13.88 -5.62 -3.02
N THR A 145 -13.84 -5.63 -4.35
CA THR A 145 -14.96 -5.26 -5.23
C THR A 145 -15.22 -6.38 -6.22
N ALA A 146 -16.44 -6.46 -6.74
CA ALA A 146 -16.80 -7.49 -7.72
C ALA A 146 -16.05 -7.34 -9.07
N GLY A 147 -15.50 -6.16 -9.36
CA GLY A 147 -14.88 -5.84 -10.66
C GLY A 147 -13.36 -5.78 -10.69
N SER A 148 -12.68 -5.88 -9.54
CA SER A 148 -11.21 -5.77 -9.50
C SER A 148 -10.55 -7.13 -9.59
N PHE A 149 -10.11 -7.51 -10.80
CA PHE A 149 -9.37 -8.73 -11.04
C PHE A 149 -7.97 -8.44 -11.58
N THR A 150 -7.02 -9.29 -11.21
CA THR A 150 -5.71 -9.40 -11.86
C THR A 150 -5.53 -10.82 -12.36
N TYR A 151 -4.74 -10.99 -13.42
CA TYR A 151 -4.46 -12.31 -13.94
C TYR A 151 -3.32 -12.95 -13.18
N GLY A 152 -3.63 -14.01 -12.43
CA GLY A 152 -2.65 -14.89 -11.81
C GLY A 152 -2.32 -16.09 -12.71
N ARG A 153 -1.37 -16.94 -12.27
CA ARG A 153 -0.94 -18.16 -13.02
C ARG A 153 -2.11 -19.11 -13.31
N ASN A 154 -3.11 -19.15 -12.47
CA ASN A 154 -4.26 -20.08 -12.55
C ASN A 154 -5.55 -19.39 -12.97
N GLY A 155 -5.50 -18.19 -13.56
CA GLY A 155 -6.68 -17.44 -14.00
C GLY A 155 -6.86 -16.10 -13.27
N PRO A 156 -8.03 -15.46 -13.41
CA PRO A 156 -8.31 -14.18 -12.76
C PRO A 156 -8.34 -14.34 -11.24
N VAL A 157 -7.57 -13.51 -10.55
CA VAL A 157 -7.51 -13.41 -9.09
C VAL A 157 -8.02 -12.05 -8.69
N GLN A 158 -8.87 -11.99 -7.67
CA GLN A 158 -9.36 -10.74 -7.14
C GLN A 158 -8.21 -9.93 -6.54
N LYS A 159 -8.02 -8.69 -7.01
CA LYS A 159 -7.02 -7.75 -6.50
C LYS A 159 -7.70 -6.76 -5.55
N PRO A 160 -7.56 -6.92 -4.23
CA PRO A 160 -8.15 -5.97 -3.30
C PRO A 160 -7.44 -4.62 -3.35
N TYR A 161 -8.21 -3.55 -3.20
CA TYR A 161 -7.65 -2.25 -2.86
C TYR A 161 -7.19 -2.27 -1.41
N THR A 162 -6.04 -1.68 -1.12
CA THR A 162 -5.44 -1.84 0.21
C THR A 162 -4.99 -0.50 0.79
N LEU A 163 -5.51 -0.15 1.95
CA LEU A 163 -4.98 0.88 2.83
C LEU A 163 -3.83 0.24 3.63
N ARG A 164 -2.59 0.37 3.14
CA ARG A 164 -1.43 -0.34 3.72
C ARG A 164 -0.90 0.34 4.97
N ASN A 165 -0.64 -0.45 6.02
CA ASN A 165 0.11 -0.06 7.22
C ASN A 165 -0.37 1.26 7.84
N ILE A 166 -1.68 1.50 7.85
CA ILE A 166 -2.27 2.70 8.44
C ILE A 166 -2.28 2.63 9.97
N GLU A 167 -2.31 3.78 10.61
CA GLU A 167 -2.45 3.87 12.05
C GLU A 167 -3.88 3.56 12.49
N ASN A 168 -4.03 2.91 13.67
CA ASN A 168 -5.32 2.54 14.26
C ASN A 168 -6.28 1.82 13.29
N PRO A 169 -5.84 0.71 12.63
CA PRO A 169 -6.60 0.09 11.56
C PRO A 169 -8.00 -0.35 11.97
N TYR A 170 -8.19 -0.79 13.21
CA TYR A 170 -9.51 -1.22 13.71
C TYR A 170 -10.49 -0.06 13.85
N GLU A 171 -10.04 1.11 14.28
CA GLU A 171 -10.88 2.31 14.38
C GLU A 171 -11.26 2.83 13.01
N VAL A 172 -10.26 2.93 12.11
CA VAL A 172 -10.49 3.32 10.71
C VAL A 172 -11.41 2.34 10.02
N PHE A 173 -11.28 1.04 10.29
CA PHE A 173 -12.16 0.02 9.72
C PHE A 173 -13.61 0.14 10.22
N LYS A 174 -13.82 0.33 11.53
CA LYS A 174 -15.16 0.56 12.09
C LYS A 174 -15.80 1.80 11.46
N PHE A 175 -15.01 2.87 11.33
CA PHE A 175 -15.44 4.08 10.68
C PHE A 175 -15.80 3.83 9.20
N PHE A 176 -14.91 3.21 8.44
CA PHE A 176 -15.12 2.85 7.04
C PHE A 176 -16.40 2.02 6.84
N LYS A 177 -16.60 0.99 7.67
CA LYS A 177 -17.85 0.18 7.64
C LYS A 177 -19.08 1.02 7.91
N LYS A 178 -19.02 1.93 8.88
CA LYS A 178 -20.15 2.81 9.21
C LYS A 178 -20.53 3.70 8.03
N VAL A 179 -19.53 4.36 7.40
CA VAL A 179 -19.74 5.21 6.23
C VAL A 179 -20.26 4.39 5.04
N SER A 180 -19.61 3.26 4.72
CA SER A 180 -20.01 2.39 3.62
C SER A 180 -21.45 1.89 3.80
N HIS A 181 -21.83 1.47 5.01
CA HIS A 181 -23.19 1.01 5.29
C HIS A 181 -24.21 2.15 5.13
N ALA A 182 -23.89 3.33 5.61
CA ALA A 182 -24.78 4.47 5.50
C ALA A 182 -25.01 4.85 4.03
N VAL A 183 -23.95 4.94 3.21
CA VAL A 183 -24.06 5.25 1.78
C VAL A 183 -24.87 4.17 1.03
N LYS A 184 -24.61 2.88 1.29
CA LYS A 184 -25.39 1.79 0.69
C LYS A 184 -26.87 1.87 1.05
N THR A 185 -27.15 2.18 2.32
CA THR A 185 -28.54 2.32 2.78
C THR A 185 -29.23 3.52 2.09
N ASP A 186 -28.52 4.62 1.88
CA ASP A 186 -29.06 5.79 1.17
C ASP A 186 -29.35 5.50 -0.30
N ILE A 187 -28.53 4.69 -0.95
CA ILE A 187 -28.74 4.26 -2.35
C ILE A 187 -29.94 3.32 -2.44
N GLN A 188 -30.01 2.33 -1.54
CA GLN A 188 -31.07 1.31 -1.56
C GLN A 188 -32.44 1.86 -1.11
N TYR A 189 -32.43 2.78 -0.15
CA TYR A 189 -33.64 3.37 0.44
C TYR A 189 -33.55 4.91 0.42
N PRO A 190 -33.85 5.55 -0.71
CA PRO A 190 -33.90 7.00 -0.80
C PRO A 190 -34.87 7.59 0.23
N ASN A 191 -34.57 8.80 0.71
CA ASN A 191 -35.32 9.48 1.78
C ASN A 191 -36.84 9.42 1.65
N LYS A 192 -37.38 9.42 0.42
CA LYS A 192 -38.81 9.34 0.11
C LYS A 192 -39.50 8.05 0.60
N TYR A 193 -38.74 6.96 0.73
CA TYR A 193 -39.27 5.63 1.09
C TYR A 193 -38.74 5.11 2.41
N ARG A 194 -38.05 5.94 3.18
CA ARG A 194 -37.36 5.54 4.39
C ARG A 194 -38.33 5.46 5.58
N PRO A 195 -38.32 4.36 6.37
CA PRO A 195 -39.04 4.31 7.63
C PRO A 195 -38.51 5.38 8.60
N LYS A 196 -39.40 5.98 9.39
CA LYS A 196 -39.02 6.99 10.41
C LYS A 196 -37.98 6.49 11.43
N THR A 197 -37.89 5.18 11.61
CA THR A 197 -36.90 4.52 12.49
C THR A 197 -35.49 4.44 11.90
N ASN A 198 -35.32 4.75 10.61
CA ASN A 198 -34.00 4.82 9.96
C ASN A 198 -33.84 6.19 9.32
N PRO A 199 -33.31 7.19 10.06
CA PRO A 199 -33.23 8.58 9.60
C PRO A 199 -32.26 8.78 8.42
N GLY A 200 -31.59 7.73 7.98
CA GLY A 200 -30.70 7.77 6.83
C GLY A 200 -29.33 8.31 7.12
N TYR A 201 -28.69 8.76 6.05
CA TYR A 201 -27.36 9.31 6.09
C TYR A 201 -27.33 10.71 6.70
N GLY A 202 -27.76 10.84 7.94
CA GLY A 202 -27.50 12.00 8.78
C GLY A 202 -26.19 11.82 9.53
N THR A 203 -25.13 11.39 8.87
CA THR A 203 -23.83 11.29 9.52
C THR A 203 -23.20 12.68 9.52
N ASP A 204 -23.54 13.45 10.52
CA ASP A 204 -22.63 14.44 11.08
C ASP A 204 -21.44 13.70 11.73
N TYR A 205 -20.73 12.88 10.93
CA TYR A 205 -19.49 12.29 11.40
C TYR A 205 -18.48 13.41 11.56
N ASN A 206 -18.23 13.76 12.79
CA ASN A 206 -17.15 14.64 13.16
C ASN A 206 -15.97 13.77 13.61
N PRO A 207 -14.85 13.66 12.83
CA PRO A 207 -13.69 12.87 13.21
C PRO A 207 -13.04 13.36 14.51
N ASN A 208 -13.35 14.60 14.95
CA ASN A 208 -12.84 15.23 16.16
C ASN A 208 -13.76 15.05 17.39
N LYS A 209 -14.89 14.39 17.23
CA LYS A 209 -15.78 14.07 18.35
C LYS A 209 -15.34 12.73 18.94
N LYS A 210 -14.42 12.80 19.91
CA LYS A 210 -14.11 11.66 20.80
C LYS A 210 -15.28 11.40 21.73
#